data_76d0db11e1e40cb01c15a0b93ceb8c5f
#
_entry.id   76d0db11e1e40cb01c15a0b93ceb8c5f
#
_cell.length_a   1.000
_cell.length_b   1.000
_cell.length_c   1.000
_cell.angle_alpha   90.00
_cell.angle_beta   90.00
_cell.angle_gamma   90.00
#
_symmetry.space_group_name_H-M   'P 1'
#
loop_
_entity.id
_entity.type
_entity.pdbx_description
1 polymer ?
#
loop_
_entity_poly.entity_id
_entity_poly.type
_entity_poly.pdbx_seq_one_letter_code
_entity_poly.pdbx_strand_id
1 'polypeptide(L)' 'MAELYTMIGKEVEVIANGMVYKGVLIEVSDSEVHLKGQLQWITLPASSVSEIKPAGQR' A
#
# COMPACT_ATOMS: atom_id res chain seq x y z
N MET A 1 1.66 10.35 -8.49
CA MET A 1 2.28 9.41 -9.39
C MET A 1 1.26 8.55 -10.05
N ALA A 2 1.31 8.52 -11.37
CA ALA A 2 0.35 7.73 -12.12
C ALA A 2 0.49 6.23 -11.80
N GLU A 3 1.71 5.78 -11.53
CA GLU A 3 1.94 4.37 -11.28
C GLU A 3 1.20 3.84 -10.07
N LEU A 4 1.00 4.68 -9.05
CA LEU A 4 0.31 4.21 -7.86
C LEU A 4 -1.14 3.84 -8.16
N TYR A 5 -1.76 4.60 -9.04
CA TYR A 5 -3.16 4.33 -9.36
C TYR A 5 -3.32 3.05 -10.18
N THR A 6 -2.29 2.67 -10.94
CA THR A 6 -2.37 1.42 -11.69
C THR A 6 -2.25 0.20 -10.78
N MET A 7 -1.82 0.39 -9.53
CA MET A 7 -1.70 -0.72 -8.59
C MET A 7 -2.96 -0.94 -7.77
N ILE A 8 -3.95 -0.05 -7.87
CA ILE A 8 -5.19 -0.23 -7.12
C ILE A 8 -5.86 -1.52 -7.60
N GLY A 9 -6.27 -2.33 -6.64
CA GLY A 9 -6.85 -3.64 -6.91
C GLY A 9 -5.84 -4.75 -7.01
N LYS A 10 -4.55 -4.44 -6.89
CA LYS A 10 -3.49 -5.43 -6.98
C LYS A 10 -2.80 -5.58 -5.65
N GLU A 11 -2.17 -6.74 -5.45
CA GLU A 11 -1.43 -6.98 -4.22
C GLU A 11 -0.12 -6.19 -4.24
N VAL A 12 0.13 -5.48 -3.15
CA VAL A 12 1.32 -4.64 -3.04
C VAL A 12 1.99 -4.86 -1.70
N GLU A 13 3.23 -4.37 -1.61
CA GLU A 13 3.96 -4.24 -0.35
C GLU A 13 4.15 -2.76 -0.10
N VAL A 14 3.78 -2.33 1.09
CA VAL A 14 3.92 -0.94 1.50
C VAL A 14 4.91 -0.89 2.65
N ILE A 15 5.93 -0.07 2.52
CA ILE A 15 6.91 0.12 3.58
C ILE A 15 6.59 1.43 4.27
N ALA A 16 6.30 1.33 5.56
CA ALA A 16 5.92 2.49 6.37
C ALA A 16 6.57 2.35 7.73
N ASN A 17 7.27 3.39 8.16
CA ASN A 17 7.95 3.41 9.46
C ASN A 17 8.87 2.21 9.64
N GLY A 18 9.53 1.79 8.56
CA GLY A 18 10.46 0.67 8.61
C GLY A 18 9.80 -0.70 8.63
N MET A 19 8.49 -0.77 8.51
CA MET A 19 7.77 -2.04 8.51
C MET A 19 7.16 -2.30 7.15
N VAL A 20 7.05 -3.58 6.80
CA VAL A 20 6.48 -3.99 5.52
C VAL A 20 5.07 -4.50 5.75
N TYR A 21 4.11 -3.93 5.01
CA TYR A 21 2.71 -4.33 5.06
C TYR A 21 2.33 -4.87 3.70
N LYS A 22 1.65 -6.01 3.68
CA LYS A 22 1.18 -6.62 2.44
C LYS A 22 -0.32 -6.61 2.37
N GLY A 23 -0.85 -6.37 1.19
CA GLY A 23 -2.29 -6.44 0.98
C GLY A 23 -2.65 -5.93 -0.39
N VAL A 24 -3.95 -5.96 -0.68
CA VAL A 24 -4.48 -5.41 -1.92
C VAL A 24 -4.65 -3.91 -1.73
N LEU A 25 -4.09 -3.14 -2.64
CA LEU A 25 -4.19 -1.68 -2.57
C LEU A 25 -5.60 -1.27 -2.92
N ILE A 26 -6.27 -0.62 -1.99
CA ILE A 26 -7.66 -0.23 -2.18
C ILE A 26 -7.76 1.24 -2.55
N GLU A 27 -7.00 2.09 -1.86
CA GLU A 27 -7.08 3.52 -2.10
C GLU A 27 -5.80 4.20 -1.67
N VAL A 28 -5.40 5.22 -2.42
CA VAL A 28 -4.29 6.08 -2.07
C VAL A 28 -4.79 7.52 -2.15
N SER A 29 -4.59 8.26 -1.08
CA SER A 29 -4.93 9.68 -1.07
C SER A 29 -3.76 10.45 -0.51
N ASP A 30 -3.90 11.77 -0.45
CA ASP A 30 -2.85 12.61 0.11
C ASP A 30 -2.61 12.33 1.58
N SER A 31 -3.60 11.81 2.27
CA SER A 31 -3.51 11.63 3.71
C SER A 31 -3.37 10.17 4.12
N GLU A 32 -3.84 9.21 3.32
CA GLU A 32 -3.89 7.83 3.76
C GLU A 32 -3.69 6.85 2.64
N VAL A 33 -3.16 5.67 3.01
CA VAL A 33 -3.08 4.52 2.11
C VAL A 33 -3.88 3.40 2.75
N HIS A 34 -4.82 2.84 2.00
CA HIS A 34 -5.70 1.79 2.48
C HIS A 34 -5.38 0.47 1.79
N LEU A 35 -5.15 -0.55 2.60
CA LEU A 35 -4.85 -1.89 2.11
C LEU A 35 -5.85 -2.87 2.69
N LYS A 36 -6.15 -3.90 1.92
CA LYS A 36 -6.94 -5.02 2.44
C LYS A 36 -6.01 -6.19 2.64
N GLY A 37 -5.70 -6.49 3.91
CA GLY A 37 -4.92 -7.66 4.26
C GLY A 37 -5.78 -8.92 4.25
N GLN A 38 -5.18 -10.06 4.57
CA GLN A 38 -5.92 -11.32 4.55
C GLN A 38 -6.99 -11.37 5.62
N LEU A 39 -6.71 -10.81 6.79
CA LEU A 39 -7.61 -10.92 7.93
C LEU A 39 -8.13 -9.58 8.41
N GLN A 40 -7.64 -8.49 7.86
CA GLN A 40 -8.03 -7.17 8.37
C GLN A 40 -7.73 -6.09 7.37
N TRP A 41 -8.38 -4.95 7.55
CA TRP A 41 -8.06 -3.75 6.81
C TRP A 41 -6.90 -3.03 7.46
N ILE A 42 -6.06 -2.40 6.65
CA ILE A 42 -4.89 -1.67 7.12
C ILE A 42 -5.00 -0.26 6.57
N THR A 43 -4.90 0.73 7.46
CA THR A 43 -4.88 2.14 7.08
C THR A 43 -3.57 2.72 7.58
N LEU A 44 -2.81 3.32 6.64
CA LEU A 44 -1.52 3.90 6.97
C LEU A 44 -1.53 5.38 6.62
N PRO A 45 -0.98 6.23 7.49
CA PRO A 45 -0.82 7.64 7.13
C PRO A 45 0.13 7.74 5.94
N ALA A 46 -0.25 8.52 4.94
CA ALA A 46 0.58 8.66 3.75
C ALA A 46 1.96 9.21 4.11
N SER A 47 2.03 10.06 5.13
CA SER A 47 3.30 10.66 5.52
C SER A 47 4.30 9.64 6.08
N SER A 48 3.84 8.47 6.52
CA SER A 48 4.73 7.45 7.05
C SER A 48 5.16 6.44 6.00
N VAL A 49 4.59 6.51 4.81
CA VAL A 49 4.88 5.56 3.73
C VAL A 49 6.12 6.02 2.98
N SER A 50 7.11 5.14 2.89
CA SER A 50 8.32 5.45 2.14
C SER A 50 8.33 4.78 0.77
N GLU A 51 7.58 3.68 0.61
CA GLU A 51 7.60 2.98 -0.66
C GLU A 51 6.36 2.11 -0.81
N ILE A 52 5.84 2.02 -2.03
CA ILE A 52 4.79 1.08 -2.40
C ILE A 52 5.27 0.37 -3.65
N LYS A 53 5.27 -0.96 -3.63
CA LYS A 53 5.73 -1.73 -4.77
C LYS A 53 4.86 -2.97 -4.96
N PRO A 54 4.80 -3.52 -6.18
CA PRO A 54 4.01 -4.73 -6.41
C PRO A 54 4.54 -5.88 -5.56
N ALA A 55 3.63 -6.63 -4.97
CA ALA A 55 4.02 -7.81 -4.21
C ALA A 55 4.41 -8.92 -5.17
N GLY A 56 5.34 -9.76 -4.72
CA GLY A 56 5.80 -10.88 -5.54
C GLY A 56 6.71 -10.49 -6.67
N GLN A 57 7.12 -9.24 -6.75
CA GLN A 57 8.03 -8.77 -7.77
C GLN A 57 9.41 -9.37 -7.56
N ARG A 58 10.02 -9.82 -8.66
CA ARG A 58 11.33 -10.45 -8.59
C ARG A 58 12.37 -9.66 -9.32
#